data_0942d6b3676a9ea56844fa1d138f50f8
#
_entry.id   0942d6b3676a9ea56844fa1d138f50f8
#
_cell.length_a   1.000
_cell.length_b   1.000
_cell.length_c   1.000
_cell.angle_alpha   90.00
_cell.angle_beta   90.00
_cell.angle_gamma   90.00
#
_symmetry.space_group_name_H-M   'P 1'
#
loop_
_entity.id
_entity.type
_entity.pdbx_description
1 polymer ?
#
loop_
_entity_poly.entity_id
_entity_poly.type
_entity_poly.pdbx_seq_one_letter_code
_entity_poly.pdbx_strand_id
1 'polypeptide(L)'
;MKTLAFAGSKGVAALGMLAIAAVLSRVFDKVDYATYRQTLLVYQFVGPLLGLGLPAALFYFLPGETSRLRSVLLENLILLGTLGGLFSLFLALGGNRLIALQFSNPELEETLLIFALYPVLFLPTTAVSAVLVVQGKVKWLLLHTLATRLARVGLVVGAAWFCAAGPAGAVGATTISGIIVLSSGLFLMLRAVPREKGSRPTLTGMSSQLKYAVPIGLALMLEKLAMGVDQVLVSMLCSREDFAVFSNGAMEIPFIQMITVPATAIVLPELVALYKSNDKKEALLLWRKAARKVAVVLLPIGGVLFVIAPELMTVLYSEDYENSAGPLRVYLLLLPARLVFFAAIFQAASRTDLILKRAVGTLVLNIVVSYPLVSYMGFQGAAWGTVIVFWGYVFPYCLCHCSRLLETRWFKLMPYRQVGIILLLIAAAGALAALARAYLALSSAFLEGAATATMMLILLLPPLALLFWKDLSGYWQAIQKRLSGKEQGPPAGC
;
A
#
# COMPACT_ATOMS: atom_id res chain seq x y z
N MET A 1 -1.62 1.94 21.30
CA MET A 1 -1.69 0.50 20.97
C MET A 1 -2.50 0.18 19.72
N LYS A 2 -3.75 0.67 19.55
CA LYS A 2 -4.63 0.34 18.40
C LYS A 2 -3.99 0.69 17.03
N THR A 3 -3.37 1.85 16.90
CA THR A 3 -2.77 2.34 15.64
C THR A 3 -1.52 1.55 15.22
N LEU A 4 -0.66 1.16 16.18
CA LEU A 4 0.53 0.32 15.92
C LEU A 4 0.14 -1.10 15.52
N ALA A 5 -0.89 -1.64 16.16
CA ALA A 5 -1.42 -2.94 15.81
C ALA A 5 -2.00 -2.95 14.39
N PHE A 6 -2.70 -1.89 13.99
CA PHE A 6 -3.23 -1.73 12.63
C PHE A 6 -2.09 -1.58 11.59
N ALA A 7 -1.07 -0.77 11.89
CA ALA A 7 0.11 -0.65 11.04
C ALA A 7 0.89 -1.97 10.93
N GLY A 8 1.04 -2.70 12.04
CA GLY A 8 1.66 -4.03 12.06
C GLY A 8 0.93 -5.04 11.17
N SER A 9 -0.42 -5.04 11.19
CA SER A 9 -1.20 -5.93 10.33
C SER A 9 -0.98 -5.66 8.83
N LYS A 10 -0.83 -4.39 8.43
CA LYS A 10 -0.49 -4.03 7.04
C LYS A 10 0.93 -4.45 6.66
N GLY A 11 1.89 -4.29 7.58
CA GLY A 11 3.27 -4.76 7.38
C GLY A 11 3.35 -6.27 7.16
N VAL A 12 2.69 -7.05 8.01
CA VAL A 12 2.59 -8.52 7.85
C VAL A 12 1.95 -8.90 6.51
N ALA A 13 0.90 -8.18 6.10
CA ALA A 13 0.26 -8.43 4.82
C ALA A 13 1.21 -8.20 3.63
N ALA A 14 2.00 -7.13 3.68
CA ALA A 14 2.96 -6.79 2.63
C ALA A 14 4.14 -7.77 2.60
N LEU A 15 4.65 -8.19 3.75
CA LEU A 15 5.69 -9.24 3.84
C LEU A 15 5.20 -10.59 3.29
N GLY A 16 3.95 -10.96 3.55
CA GLY A 16 3.36 -12.17 2.97
C GLY A 16 3.26 -12.12 1.45
N MET A 17 2.92 -10.97 0.87
CA MET A 17 2.92 -10.80 -0.59
C MET A 17 4.34 -10.87 -1.17
N LEU A 18 5.31 -10.27 -0.51
CA LEU A 18 6.73 -10.34 -0.90
C LEU A 18 7.23 -11.79 -0.88
N ALA A 19 6.91 -12.55 0.18
CA ALA A 19 7.29 -13.96 0.29
C ALA A 19 6.71 -14.83 -0.83
N ILE A 20 5.43 -14.65 -1.15
CA ILE A 20 4.81 -15.35 -2.30
C ILE A 20 5.53 -14.97 -3.59
N ALA A 21 5.75 -13.68 -3.84
CA ALA A 21 6.43 -13.22 -5.04
C ALA A 21 7.85 -13.78 -5.15
N ALA A 22 8.61 -13.79 -4.04
CA ALA A 22 9.96 -14.32 -4.00
C ALA A 22 10.06 -15.84 -4.27
N VAL A 23 9.07 -16.60 -3.82
CA VAL A 23 9.03 -18.05 -4.09
C VAL A 23 8.57 -18.32 -5.51
N LEU A 24 7.45 -17.70 -5.93
CA LEU A 24 6.89 -17.97 -7.26
C LEU A 24 7.82 -17.53 -8.39
N SER A 25 8.57 -16.44 -8.24
CA SER A 25 9.56 -16.00 -9.24
C SER A 25 10.75 -16.95 -9.41
N ARG A 26 10.94 -17.89 -8.48
CA ARG A 26 11.98 -18.94 -8.56
C ARG A 26 11.44 -20.28 -9.05
N VAL A 27 10.15 -20.52 -8.83
CA VAL A 27 9.49 -21.79 -9.19
C VAL A 27 8.92 -21.73 -10.59
N PHE A 28 8.37 -20.58 -10.98
CA PHE A 28 7.77 -20.36 -12.29
C PHE A 28 8.75 -19.68 -13.23
N ASP A 29 8.62 -19.94 -14.52
CA ASP A 29 9.21 -19.08 -15.52
C ASP A 29 8.57 -17.67 -15.52
N LYS A 30 9.12 -16.74 -16.29
CA LYS A 30 8.60 -15.35 -16.32
C LYS A 30 7.19 -15.26 -16.87
N VAL A 31 6.82 -16.14 -17.80
CA VAL A 31 5.51 -16.15 -18.46
C VAL A 31 4.43 -16.63 -17.50
N ASP A 32 4.67 -17.74 -16.82
CA ASP A 32 3.79 -18.31 -15.80
C ASP A 32 3.63 -17.35 -14.61
N TYR A 33 4.74 -16.77 -14.16
CA TYR A 33 4.71 -15.78 -13.10
C TYR A 33 3.92 -14.53 -13.50
N ALA A 34 4.08 -14.06 -14.74
CA ALA A 34 3.29 -12.95 -15.27
C ALA A 34 1.80 -13.28 -15.28
N THR A 35 1.41 -14.48 -15.73
CA THR A 35 0.02 -14.94 -15.76
C THR A 35 -0.61 -14.92 -14.37
N TYR A 36 0.11 -15.45 -13.36
CA TYR A 36 -0.34 -15.35 -11.95
C TYR A 36 -0.51 -13.89 -11.50
N ARG A 37 0.47 -13.03 -11.79
CA ARG A 37 0.46 -11.61 -11.38
C ARG A 37 -0.65 -10.83 -12.09
N GLN A 38 -0.86 -11.06 -13.39
CA GLN A 38 -1.93 -10.43 -14.18
C GLN A 38 -3.32 -10.83 -13.66
N THR A 39 -3.52 -12.10 -13.30
CA THR A 39 -4.78 -12.57 -12.69
C THR A 39 -5.09 -11.77 -11.41
N LEU A 40 -4.10 -11.59 -10.52
CA LEU A 40 -4.30 -10.81 -9.31
C LEU A 40 -4.47 -9.31 -9.58
N LEU A 41 -3.81 -8.77 -10.62
CA LEU A 41 -3.90 -7.37 -11.02
C LEU A 41 -5.33 -6.98 -11.37
N VAL A 42 -6.07 -7.85 -12.08
CA VAL A 42 -7.48 -7.63 -12.42
C VAL A 42 -8.30 -7.31 -11.17
N TYR A 43 -8.15 -8.12 -10.10
CA TYR A 43 -8.89 -7.87 -8.87
C TYR A 43 -8.36 -6.64 -8.09
N GLN A 44 -7.07 -6.39 -8.12
CA GLN A 44 -6.48 -5.18 -7.48
C GLN A 44 -7.08 -3.89 -8.07
N PHE A 45 -7.40 -3.91 -9.35
CA PHE A 45 -8.04 -2.80 -10.06
C PHE A 45 -9.55 -2.72 -9.81
N VAL A 46 -10.24 -3.84 -9.97
CA VAL A 46 -11.71 -3.91 -9.89
C VAL A 46 -12.21 -3.96 -8.45
N GLY A 47 -11.46 -4.56 -7.53
CA GLY A 47 -11.85 -4.70 -6.13
C GLY A 47 -12.25 -3.40 -5.41
N PRO A 48 -11.48 -2.32 -5.51
CA PRO A 48 -11.87 -1.00 -4.96
C PRO A 48 -13.15 -0.43 -5.59
N LEU A 49 -13.37 -0.66 -6.88
CA LEU A 49 -14.60 -0.28 -7.58
C LEU A 49 -15.80 -1.06 -7.04
N LEU A 50 -15.68 -2.38 -6.92
CA LEU A 50 -16.75 -3.22 -6.37
C LEU A 50 -17.04 -2.91 -4.90
N GLY A 51 -16.02 -2.57 -4.11
CA GLY A 51 -16.16 -2.23 -2.70
C GLY A 51 -17.00 -0.97 -2.45
N LEU A 52 -17.08 -0.04 -3.41
CA LEU A 52 -17.87 1.20 -3.38
C LEU A 52 -17.80 1.96 -2.04
N GLY A 53 -16.72 1.82 -1.25
CA GLY A 53 -16.60 2.42 0.08
C GLY A 53 -17.45 1.77 1.18
N LEU A 54 -18.18 0.68 0.90
CA LEU A 54 -19.03 -0.04 1.86
C LEU A 54 -18.30 -0.46 3.16
N PRO A 55 -17.05 -0.97 3.11
CA PRO A 55 -16.31 -1.26 4.34
C PRO A 55 -16.04 -0.02 5.19
N ALA A 56 -15.82 1.15 4.56
CA ALA A 56 -15.61 2.41 5.27
C ALA A 56 -16.91 2.95 5.90
N ALA A 57 -18.05 2.71 5.27
CA ALA A 57 -19.36 3.09 5.81
C ALA A 57 -19.66 2.44 7.17
N LEU A 58 -19.11 1.25 7.45
CA LEU A 58 -19.28 0.58 8.75
C LEU A 58 -18.67 1.39 9.92
N PHE A 59 -17.63 2.20 9.68
CA PHE A 59 -17.10 3.10 10.71
C PHE A 59 -18.08 4.19 11.13
N TYR A 60 -19.03 4.55 10.23
CA TYR A 60 -20.07 5.53 10.51
C TYR A 60 -21.33 4.88 11.11
N PHE A 61 -21.82 3.80 10.48
CA PHE A 61 -23.11 3.20 10.85
C PHE A 61 -23.04 2.35 12.14
N LEU A 62 -21.94 1.59 12.37
CA LEU A 62 -21.87 0.70 13.54
C LEU A 62 -21.83 1.46 14.88
N PRO A 63 -21.11 2.59 15.06
CA PRO A 63 -21.12 3.33 16.34
C PRO A 63 -22.44 4.05 16.62
N GLY A 64 -23.18 4.44 15.56
CA GLY A 64 -24.43 5.23 15.67
C GLY A 64 -25.68 4.40 15.94
N GLU A 65 -25.63 3.10 15.68
CA GLU A 65 -26.79 2.19 15.78
C GLU A 65 -26.64 1.28 16.99
N THR A 66 -27.52 1.38 17.98
CA THR A 66 -27.53 0.51 19.14
C THR A 66 -28.52 -0.65 19.01
N SER A 67 -29.57 -0.48 18.20
CA SER A 67 -30.70 -1.42 18.07
C SER A 67 -30.67 -2.30 16.81
N ARG A 68 -29.81 -2.01 15.83
CA ARG A 68 -29.78 -2.69 14.53
C ARG A 68 -28.37 -3.08 14.06
N LEU A 69 -27.41 -3.20 14.96
CA LEU A 69 -26.00 -3.47 14.66
C LEU A 69 -25.82 -4.68 13.73
N ARG A 70 -26.51 -5.78 14.05
CA ARG A 70 -26.44 -7.03 13.27
C ARG A 70 -27.02 -6.86 11.86
N SER A 71 -28.13 -6.13 11.75
CA SER A 71 -28.76 -5.86 10.45
C SER A 71 -27.87 -5.00 9.57
N VAL A 72 -27.27 -3.94 10.12
CA VAL A 72 -26.31 -3.08 9.39
C VAL A 72 -25.14 -3.89 8.87
N LEU A 73 -24.59 -4.78 9.69
CA LEU A 73 -23.52 -5.69 9.23
C LEU A 73 -23.97 -6.62 8.12
N LEU A 74 -25.13 -7.28 8.28
CA LEU A 74 -25.64 -8.22 7.27
C LEU A 74 -25.99 -7.50 5.96
N GLU A 75 -26.60 -6.32 6.02
CA GLU A 75 -26.89 -5.46 4.87
C GLU A 75 -25.60 -5.15 4.10
N ASN A 76 -24.51 -4.77 4.80
CA ASN A 76 -23.20 -4.50 4.21
C ASN A 76 -22.60 -5.76 3.55
N LEU A 77 -22.65 -6.89 4.24
CA LEU A 77 -22.11 -8.16 3.71
C LEU A 77 -22.91 -8.65 2.50
N ILE A 78 -24.23 -8.51 2.50
CA ILE A 78 -25.07 -8.83 1.35
C ILE A 78 -24.69 -7.95 0.15
N LEU A 79 -24.57 -6.64 0.34
CA LEU A 79 -24.16 -5.72 -0.73
C LEU A 79 -22.77 -6.10 -1.30
N LEU A 80 -21.79 -6.33 -0.44
CA LEU A 80 -20.44 -6.74 -0.87
C LEU A 80 -20.46 -8.10 -1.58
N GLY A 81 -21.21 -9.07 -1.05
CA GLY A 81 -21.40 -10.38 -1.68
C GLY A 81 -22.08 -10.29 -3.05
N THR A 82 -23.11 -9.46 -3.19
CA THR A 82 -23.80 -9.23 -4.46
C THR A 82 -22.88 -8.59 -5.49
N LEU A 83 -22.13 -7.53 -5.11
CA LEU A 83 -21.16 -6.88 -6.02
C LEU A 83 -20.04 -7.82 -6.43
N GLY A 84 -19.51 -8.61 -5.49
CA GLY A 84 -18.55 -9.67 -5.77
C GLY A 84 -19.13 -10.74 -6.71
N GLY A 85 -20.37 -11.18 -6.47
CA GLY A 85 -21.10 -12.13 -7.29
C GLY A 85 -21.37 -11.66 -8.72
N LEU A 86 -21.71 -10.39 -8.89
CA LEU A 86 -21.89 -9.80 -10.22
C LEU A 86 -20.60 -9.81 -11.03
N PHE A 87 -19.46 -9.50 -10.40
CA PHE A 87 -18.17 -9.57 -11.08
C PHE A 87 -17.74 -11.01 -11.34
N SER A 88 -18.00 -11.93 -10.43
CA SER A 88 -17.80 -13.36 -10.61
C SER A 88 -18.60 -13.88 -11.81
N LEU A 89 -19.85 -13.49 -11.92
CA LEU A 89 -20.72 -13.83 -13.04
C LEU A 89 -20.22 -13.21 -14.36
N PHE A 90 -19.77 -11.97 -14.34
CA PHE A 90 -19.13 -11.32 -15.50
C PHE A 90 -17.94 -12.14 -16.00
N LEU A 91 -17.04 -12.58 -15.11
CA LEU A 91 -15.90 -13.42 -15.50
C LEU A 91 -16.35 -14.77 -16.09
N ALA A 92 -17.35 -15.41 -15.48
CA ALA A 92 -17.87 -16.70 -15.93
C ALA A 92 -18.62 -16.62 -17.27
N LEU A 93 -19.24 -15.48 -17.58
CA LEU A 93 -20.00 -15.27 -18.83
C LEU A 93 -19.14 -14.77 -20.01
N GLY A 94 -17.81 -14.80 -19.90
CA GLY A 94 -16.90 -14.46 -20.99
C GLY A 94 -16.06 -13.20 -20.75
N GLY A 95 -16.23 -12.52 -19.61
CA GLY A 95 -15.37 -11.40 -19.19
C GLY A 95 -13.91 -11.81 -19.04
N ASN A 96 -13.64 -13.07 -18.66
CA ASN A 96 -12.30 -13.66 -18.64
C ASN A 96 -11.62 -13.59 -20.01
N ARG A 97 -12.34 -13.92 -21.11
CA ARG A 97 -11.83 -13.86 -22.49
C ARG A 97 -11.53 -12.42 -22.92
N LEU A 98 -12.44 -11.48 -22.61
CA LEU A 98 -12.23 -10.08 -22.93
C LEU A 98 -10.96 -9.52 -22.27
N ILE A 99 -10.73 -9.87 -21.00
CA ILE A 99 -9.53 -9.44 -20.25
C ILE A 99 -8.29 -10.13 -20.81
N ALA A 100 -8.36 -11.44 -21.11
CA ALA A 100 -7.26 -12.19 -21.68
C ALA A 100 -6.80 -11.61 -23.04
N LEU A 101 -7.75 -11.24 -23.90
CA LEU A 101 -7.48 -10.56 -25.17
C LEU A 101 -6.79 -9.20 -24.95
N GLN A 102 -7.28 -8.40 -23.98
CA GLN A 102 -6.73 -7.09 -23.69
C GLN A 102 -5.29 -7.15 -23.15
N PHE A 103 -4.93 -8.19 -22.44
CA PHE A 103 -3.58 -8.40 -21.90
C PHE A 103 -2.72 -9.29 -22.81
N SER A 104 -3.22 -9.64 -24.00
CA SER A 104 -2.53 -10.52 -24.96
C SER A 104 -1.99 -11.80 -24.32
N ASN A 105 -2.75 -12.36 -23.35
CA ASN A 105 -2.37 -13.55 -22.60
C ASN A 105 -3.51 -14.57 -22.57
N PRO A 106 -3.49 -15.60 -23.48
CA PRO A 106 -4.54 -16.62 -23.54
C PRO A 106 -4.70 -17.45 -22.26
N GLU A 107 -3.63 -17.67 -21.49
CA GLU A 107 -3.66 -18.44 -20.23
C GLU A 107 -4.47 -17.74 -19.13
N LEU A 108 -4.66 -16.41 -19.26
CA LEU A 108 -5.55 -15.68 -18.37
C LEU A 108 -7.00 -16.12 -18.46
N GLU A 109 -7.44 -16.69 -19.59
CA GLU A 109 -8.82 -17.17 -19.74
C GLU A 109 -9.11 -18.24 -18.68
N GLU A 110 -8.22 -19.22 -18.52
CA GLU A 110 -8.35 -20.29 -17.54
C GLU A 110 -8.15 -19.78 -16.11
N THR A 111 -7.08 -19.03 -15.86
CA THR A 111 -6.75 -18.56 -14.50
C THR A 111 -7.79 -17.59 -13.96
N LEU A 112 -8.38 -16.72 -14.78
CA LEU A 112 -9.48 -15.84 -14.40
C LEU A 112 -10.79 -16.61 -14.15
N LEU A 113 -11.02 -17.72 -14.84
CA LEU A 113 -12.18 -18.56 -14.57
C LEU A 113 -12.05 -19.25 -13.20
N ILE A 114 -10.87 -19.81 -12.88
CA ILE A 114 -10.56 -20.35 -11.54
C ILE A 114 -10.69 -19.26 -10.49
N PHE A 115 -10.25 -18.04 -10.81
CA PHE A 115 -10.31 -16.90 -9.93
C PHE A 115 -11.71 -16.27 -9.80
N ALA A 116 -12.65 -16.64 -10.67
CA ALA A 116 -13.99 -16.06 -10.69
C ALA A 116 -14.74 -16.16 -9.34
N LEU A 117 -14.45 -17.19 -8.54
CA LEU A 117 -15.04 -17.34 -7.21
C LEU A 117 -14.42 -16.38 -6.16
N TYR A 118 -13.17 -15.92 -6.38
CA TYR A 118 -12.44 -15.12 -5.41
C TYR A 118 -13.11 -13.79 -5.03
N PRO A 119 -13.67 -12.99 -5.97
CA PRO A 119 -14.35 -11.73 -5.63
C PRO A 119 -15.51 -11.90 -4.64
N VAL A 120 -16.34 -12.92 -4.82
CA VAL A 120 -17.47 -13.17 -3.91
C VAL A 120 -17.02 -13.64 -2.53
N LEU A 121 -15.91 -14.37 -2.48
CA LEU A 121 -15.32 -14.84 -1.23
C LEU A 121 -14.60 -13.72 -0.48
N PHE A 122 -13.83 -12.92 -1.19
CA PHE A 122 -12.92 -11.98 -0.57
C PHE A 122 -13.54 -10.60 -0.27
N LEU A 123 -14.45 -10.10 -1.11
CA LEU A 123 -14.99 -8.76 -0.96
C LEU A 123 -15.72 -8.55 0.38
N PRO A 124 -16.56 -9.48 0.90
CA PRO A 124 -17.16 -9.35 2.23
C PRO A 124 -16.13 -9.30 3.36
N THR A 125 -14.94 -9.92 3.18
CA THR A 125 -13.90 -9.93 4.22
C THR A 125 -13.26 -8.57 4.45
N THR A 126 -13.41 -7.64 3.52
CA THR A 126 -12.93 -6.25 3.66
C THR A 126 -13.60 -5.51 4.82
N ALA A 127 -14.80 -5.95 5.22
CA ALA A 127 -15.54 -5.43 6.38
C ALA A 127 -14.93 -5.83 7.74
N VAL A 128 -14.13 -6.91 7.79
CA VAL A 128 -13.57 -7.45 9.06
C VAL A 128 -12.80 -6.39 9.84
N SER A 129 -11.99 -5.60 9.15
CA SER A 129 -11.17 -4.56 9.80
C SER A 129 -12.03 -3.47 10.45
N ALA A 130 -13.06 -3.00 9.75
CA ALA A 130 -13.96 -1.98 10.27
C ALA A 130 -14.74 -2.50 11.49
N VAL A 131 -15.33 -3.69 11.39
CA VAL A 131 -16.10 -4.30 12.47
C VAL A 131 -15.25 -4.52 13.73
N LEU A 132 -14.08 -5.16 13.59
CA LEU A 132 -13.25 -5.49 14.75
C LEU A 132 -12.61 -4.24 15.39
N VAL A 133 -12.30 -3.20 14.60
CA VAL A 133 -11.79 -1.93 15.13
C VAL A 133 -12.89 -1.18 15.90
N VAL A 134 -14.10 -1.04 15.32
CA VAL A 134 -15.24 -0.39 15.98
C VAL A 134 -15.61 -1.10 17.27
N GLN A 135 -15.62 -2.44 17.26
CA GLN A 135 -15.91 -3.26 18.44
C GLN A 135 -14.74 -3.39 19.44
N GLY A 136 -13.64 -2.64 19.24
CA GLY A 136 -12.48 -2.65 20.14
C GLY A 136 -11.66 -3.95 20.13
N LYS A 137 -11.96 -4.90 19.24
CA LYS A 137 -11.35 -6.23 19.16
C LYS A 137 -10.07 -6.29 18.29
N VAL A 138 -9.20 -5.30 18.41
CA VAL A 138 -8.01 -5.14 17.54
C VAL A 138 -7.03 -6.31 17.64
N LYS A 139 -6.92 -6.96 18.80
CA LYS A 139 -6.10 -8.18 18.97
C LYS A 139 -6.56 -9.31 18.05
N TRP A 140 -7.86 -9.51 17.93
CA TRP A 140 -8.45 -10.53 17.05
C TRP A 140 -8.23 -10.18 15.56
N LEU A 141 -8.25 -8.89 15.21
CA LEU A 141 -7.89 -8.44 13.86
C LEU A 141 -6.46 -8.82 13.51
N LEU A 142 -5.50 -8.59 14.42
CA LEU A 142 -4.09 -8.96 14.21
C LEU A 142 -3.91 -10.47 14.03
N LEU A 143 -4.49 -11.27 14.94
CA LEU A 143 -4.40 -12.73 14.87
C LEU A 143 -5.03 -13.27 13.59
N HIS A 144 -6.21 -12.77 13.22
CA HIS A 144 -6.89 -13.14 11.97
C HIS A 144 -6.04 -12.78 10.74
N THR A 145 -5.49 -11.54 10.70
CA THR A 145 -4.64 -11.11 9.58
C THR A 145 -3.40 -11.98 9.47
N LEU A 146 -2.71 -12.26 10.58
CA LEU A 146 -1.52 -13.10 10.60
C LEU A 146 -1.85 -14.53 10.14
N ALA A 147 -2.85 -15.17 10.75
CA ALA A 147 -3.23 -16.54 10.45
C ALA A 147 -3.64 -16.73 8.99
N THR A 148 -4.49 -15.81 8.47
CA THR A 148 -4.96 -15.89 7.07
C THR A 148 -3.87 -15.59 6.06
N ARG A 149 -2.89 -14.73 6.39
CA ARG A 149 -1.74 -14.48 5.52
C ARG A 149 -0.78 -15.66 5.49
N LEU A 150 -0.49 -16.26 6.65
CA LEU A 150 0.34 -17.46 6.71
C LEU A 150 -0.33 -18.63 5.99
N ALA A 151 -1.64 -18.82 6.16
CA ALA A 151 -2.40 -19.84 5.44
C ALA A 151 -2.33 -19.63 3.92
N ARG A 152 -2.50 -18.39 3.44
CA ARG A 152 -2.39 -18.07 2.02
C ARG A 152 -0.98 -18.33 1.49
N VAL A 153 0.07 -17.89 2.19
CA VAL A 153 1.47 -18.15 1.80
C VAL A 153 1.70 -19.66 1.73
N GLY A 154 1.30 -20.41 2.76
CA GLY A 154 1.45 -21.86 2.79
C GLY A 154 0.72 -22.59 1.65
N LEU A 155 -0.53 -22.19 1.35
CA LEU A 155 -1.32 -22.79 0.27
C LEU A 155 -0.71 -22.47 -1.10
N VAL A 156 -0.36 -21.20 -1.37
CA VAL A 156 0.15 -20.80 -2.69
C VAL A 156 1.54 -21.37 -2.94
N VAL A 157 2.43 -21.27 -1.95
CA VAL A 157 3.78 -21.86 -2.04
C VAL A 157 3.70 -23.37 -2.10
N GLY A 158 2.81 -23.99 -1.30
CA GLY A 158 2.59 -25.42 -1.31
C GLY A 158 2.11 -25.92 -2.68
N ALA A 159 1.14 -25.24 -3.30
CA ALA A 159 0.65 -25.59 -4.62
C ALA A 159 1.73 -25.46 -5.69
N ALA A 160 2.52 -24.40 -5.66
CA ALA A 160 3.55 -24.16 -6.65
C ALA A 160 4.75 -25.12 -6.49
N TRP A 161 5.21 -25.33 -5.25
CA TRP A 161 6.45 -26.09 -5.00
C TRP A 161 6.23 -27.58 -4.96
N PHE A 162 5.20 -28.08 -4.25
CA PHE A 162 4.99 -29.50 -4.04
C PHE A 162 4.10 -30.17 -5.10
N CYS A 163 3.16 -29.41 -5.68
CA CYS A 163 2.23 -29.96 -6.65
C CYS A 163 2.62 -29.64 -8.10
N ALA A 164 3.65 -28.81 -8.33
CA ALA A 164 4.05 -28.32 -9.65
C ALA A 164 2.85 -27.81 -10.49
N ALA A 165 1.91 -27.17 -9.81
CA ALA A 165 0.56 -26.92 -10.34
C ALA A 165 0.47 -25.68 -11.28
N GLY A 166 1.58 -25.11 -11.68
CA GLY A 166 1.63 -23.94 -12.57
C GLY A 166 0.87 -22.71 -12.05
N PRO A 167 0.64 -21.69 -12.90
CA PRO A 167 -0.08 -20.49 -12.51
C PRO A 167 -1.54 -20.75 -12.13
N ALA A 168 -2.21 -21.69 -12.80
CA ALA A 168 -3.59 -22.09 -12.50
C ALA A 168 -3.73 -22.66 -11.08
N GLY A 169 -2.79 -23.52 -10.66
CA GLY A 169 -2.77 -24.07 -9.31
C GLY A 169 -2.50 -23.02 -8.24
N ALA A 170 -1.56 -22.09 -8.46
CA ALA A 170 -1.28 -20.98 -7.55
C ALA A 170 -2.49 -20.03 -7.42
N VAL A 171 -3.21 -19.77 -8.51
CA VAL A 171 -4.48 -19.01 -8.50
C VAL A 171 -5.57 -19.78 -7.77
N GLY A 172 -5.70 -21.10 -8.00
CA GLY A 172 -6.62 -21.96 -7.27
C GLY A 172 -6.37 -21.95 -5.76
N ALA A 173 -5.10 -22.08 -5.34
CA ALA A 173 -4.70 -21.98 -3.93
C ALA A 173 -5.03 -20.60 -3.34
N THR A 174 -4.85 -19.53 -4.12
CA THR A 174 -5.27 -18.19 -3.74
C THR A 174 -6.77 -18.12 -3.53
N THR A 175 -7.57 -18.70 -4.42
CA THR A 175 -9.04 -18.75 -4.34
C THR A 175 -9.49 -19.56 -3.11
N ILE A 176 -8.89 -20.74 -2.88
CA ILE A 176 -9.15 -21.56 -1.68
C ILE A 176 -8.83 -20.80 -0.41
N SER A 177 -7.71 -20.03 -0.38
CA SER A 177 -7.41 -19.17 0.76
C SER A 177 -8.52 -18.16 1.06
N GLY A 178 -9.26 -17.72 0.04
CA GLY A 178 -10.44 -16.86 0.17
C GLY A 178 -11.54 -17.49 1.01
N ILE A 179 -11.75 -18.80 0.91
CA ILE A 179 -12.73 -19.55 1.75
C ILE A 179 -12.34 -19.47 3.22
N ILE A 180 -11.04 -19.67 3.53
CA ILE A 180 -10.51 -19.59 4.90
C ILE A 180 -10.68 -18.17 5.46
N VAL A 181 -10.37 -17.15 4.65
CA VAL A 181 -10.51 -15.74 5.05
C VAL A 181 -11.97 -15.38 5.28
N LEU A 182 -12.88 -15.82 4.40
CA LEU A 182 -14.31 -15.54 4.52
C LEU A 182 -14.91 -16.25 5.76
N SER A 183 -14.71 -17.55 5.92
CA SER A 183 -15.30 -18.31 7.02
C SER A 183 -14.81 -17.82 8.39
N SER A 184 -13.49 -17.62 8.54
CA SER A 184 -12.93 -17.06 9.77
C SER A 184 -13.32 -15.61 10.01
N GLY A 185 -13.38 -14.78 8.96
CA GLY A 185 -13.82 -13.39 9.03
C GLY A 185 -15.30 -13.26 9.41
N LEU A 186 -16.19 -14.04 8.78
CA LEU A 186 -17.61 -14.10 9.14
C LEU A 186 -17.80 -14.55 10.58
N PHE A 187 -17.13 -15.61 11.00
CA PHE A 187 -17.18 -16.07 12.40
C PHE A 187 -16.81 -14.95 13.38
N LEU A 188 -15.70 -14.25 13.14
CA LEU A 188 -15.25 -13.16 14.01
C LEU A 188 -16.21 -11.96 13.99
N MET A 189 -16.71 -11.56 12.83
CA MET A 189 -17.65 -10.44 12.69
C MET A 189 -18.97 -10.76 13.40
N LEU A 190 -19.52 -11.97 13.17
CA LEU A 190 -20.78 -12.41 13.75
C LEU A 190 -20.67 -12.60 15.27
N ARG A 191 -19.50 -12.97 15.79
CA ARG A 191 -19.25 -13.05 17.25
C ARG A 191 -18.94 -11.68 17.87
N ALA A 192 -18.45 -10.73 17.05
CA ALA A 192 -18.14 -9.39 17.55
C ALA A 192 -19.38 -8.51 17.71
N VAL A 193 -20.37 -8.68 16.83
CA VAL A 193 -21.59 -7.87 16.78
C VAL A 193 -22.76 -8.64 17.49
N PRO A 194 -23.38 -8.09 18.52
CA PRO A 194 -24.47 -8.73 19.25
C PRO A 194 -25.66 -9.08 18.31
N ARG A 195 -26.40 -10.12 18.69
CA ARG A 195 -27.63 -10.49 17.99
C ARG A 195 -28.81 -9.85 18.73
N GLU A 196 -29.48 -8.92 18.06
CA GLU A 196 -30.66 -8.24 18.57
C GLU A 196 -31.93 -8.98 18.13
N LYS A 197 -32.92 -9.04 19.00
CA LYS A 197 -34.21 -9.68 18.68
C LYS A 197 -34.99 -8.83 17.67
N GLY A 198 -35.43 -9.44 16.56
CA GLY A 198 -36.30 -8.81 15.57
C GLY A 198 -35.63 -7.96 14.51
N SER A 199 -34.32 -7.70 14.57
CA SER A 199 -33.64 -6.93 13.54
C SER A 199 -33.34 -7.79 12.30
N ARG A 200 -33.86 -7.40 11.13
CA ARG A 200 -33.64 -8.05 9.84
C ARG A 200 -33.00 -7.05 8.85
N PRO A 201 -32.21 -7.53 7.89
CA PRO A 201 -31.73 -6.70 6.79
C PRO A 201 -32.90 -6.07 6.03
N THR A 202 -32.77 -4.81 5.66
CA THR A 202 -33.81 -4.03 4.96
C THR A 202 -33.25 -3.37 3.70
N LEU A 203 -34.04 -3.24 2.66
CA LEU A 203 -33.65 -2.52 1.44
C LEU A 203 -33.39 -1.03 1.72
N THR A 204 -34.11 -0.44 2.65
CA THR A 204 -33.88 0.95 3.08
C THR A 204 -32.54 1.13 3.77
N GLY A 205 -32.12 0.18 4.63
CA GLY A 205 -30.81 0.18 5.26
C GLY A 205 -29.67 0.01 4.24
N MET A 206 -29.83 -0.92 3.28
CA MET A 206 -28.89 -1.10 2.17
C MET A 206 -28.75 0.18 1.32
N SER A 207 -29.88 0.81 0.97
CA SER A 207 -29.90 2.07 0.20
C SER A 207 -29.20 3.20 0.97
N SER A 208 -29.42 3.31 2.28
CA SER A 208 -28.75 4.31 3.13
C SER A 208 -27.25 4.10 3.17
N GLN A 209 -26.78 2.84 3.30
CA GLN A 209 -25.36 2.53 3.25
C GLN A 209 -24.76 2.85 1.88
N LEU A 210 -25.42 2.51 0.78
CA LEU A 210 -24.95 2.83 -0.58
C LEU A 210 -24.86 4.35 -0.81
N LYS A 211 -25.89 5.11 -0.44
CA LYS A 211 -25.88 6.57 -0.58
C LYS A 211 -24.72 7.23 0.15
N TYR A 212 -24.39 6.72 1.33
CA TYR A 212 -23.26 7.20 2.11
C TYR A 212 -21.90 6.72 1.55
N ALA A 213 -21.82 5.44 1.14
CA ALA A 213 -20.58 4.78 0.76
C ALA A 213 -20.08 5.18 -0.63
N VAL A 214 -20.99 5.33 -1.61
CA VAL A 214 -20.63 5.57 -3.02
C VAL A 214 -19.74 6.80 -3.24
N PRO A 215 -20.04 7.99 -2.67
CA PRO A 215 -19.14 9.14 -2.83
C PRO A 215 -17.73 8.91 -2.28
N ILE A 216 -17.64 8.24 -1.12
CA ILE A 216 -16.37 7.89 -0.49
C ILE A 216 -15.64 6.83 -1.33
N GLY A 217 -16.38 5.83 -1.79
CA GLY A 217 -15.86 4.75 -2.62
C GLY A 217 -15.27 5.25 -3.94
N LEU A 218 -15.96 6.15 -4.61
CA LEU A 218 -15.47 6.77 -5.86
C LEU A 218 -14.14 7.51 -5.64
N ALA A 219 -13.99 8.25 -4.55
CA ALA A 219 -12.75 8.94 -4.23
C ALA A 219 -11.59 7.94 -3.98
N LEU A 220 -11.84 6.90 -3.19
CA LEU A 220 -10.84 5.84 -2.91
C LEU A 220 -10.49 5.04 -4.17
N MET A 221 -11.48 4.78 -5.03
CA MET A 221 -11.29 4.11 -6.31
C MET A 221 -10.36 4.92 -7.22
N LEU A 222 -10.63 6.21 -7.42
CA LEU A 222 -9.81 7.08 -8.26
C LEU A 222 -8.35 7.14 -7.78
N GLU A 223 -8.14 7.19 -6.47
CA GLU A 223 -6.80 7.15 -5.89
C GLU A 223 -6.09 5.81 -6.19
N LYS A 224 -6.78 4.69 -6.06
CA LYS A 224 -6.24 3.35 -6.36
C LYS A 224 -5.96 3.16 -7.85
N LEU A 225 -6.86 3.60 -8.72
CA LEU A 225 -6.66 3.56 -10.16
C LEU A 225 -5.44 4.39 -10.56
N ALA A 226 -5.30 5.61 -10.02
CA ALA A 226 -4.17 6.47 -10.29
C ALA A 226 -2.81 5.86 -9.88
N MET A 227 -2.81 5.00 -8.84
CA MET A 227 -1.60 4.33 -8.34
C MET A 227 -1.23 3.05 -9.10
N GLY A 228 -2.13 2.49 -9.89
CA GLY A 228 -1.90 1.20 -10.54
C GLY A 228 -1.95 1.24 -12.08
N VAL A 229 -2.14 2.42 -12.67
CA VAL A 229 -2.21 2.61 -14.14
C VAL A 229 -0.96 2.08 -14.84
N ASP A 230 0.20 2.29 -14.24
CA ASP A 230 1.50 1.83 -14.74
C ASP A 230 1.54 0.31 -14.93
N GLN A 231 1.06 -0.47 -13.95
CA GLN A 231 1.01 -1.93 -14.06
C GLN A 231 0.05 -2.40 -15.16
N VAL A 232 -1.08 -1.72 -15.32
CA VAL A 232 -2.05 -2.03 -16.40
C VAL A 232 -1.45 -1.70 -17.75
N LEU A 233 -0.83 -0.54 -17.91
CA LEU A 233 -0.21 -0.15 -19.19
C LEU A 233 0.90 -1.11 -19.59
N VAL A 234 1.77 -1.52 -18.66
CA VAL A 234 2.82 -2.51 -18.95
C VAL A 234 2.21 -3.86 -19.29
N SER A 235 1.16 -4.29 -18.58
CA SER A 235 0.47 -5.54 -18.88
C SER A 235 -0.20 -5.57 -20.26
N MET A 236 -0.60 -4.39 -20.78
CA MET A 236 -1.29 -4.27 -22.09
C MET A 236 -0.32 -4.04 -23.26
N LEU A 237 0.81 -3.37 -23.02
CA LEU A 237 1.67 -2.84 -24.08
C LEU A 237 3.04 -3.53 -24.16
N CYS A 238 3.45 -4.26 -23.13
CA CYS A 238 4.74 -4.94 -23.08
C CYS A 238 4.56 -6.46 -23.11
N SER A 239 5.67 -7.19 -23.22
CA SER A 239 5.67 -8.66 -23.15
C SER A 239 5.28 -9.16 -21.75
N ARG A 240 4.91 -10.43 -21.65
CA ARG A 240 4.62 -11.07 -20.35
C ARG A 240 5.86 -11.09 -19.45
N GLU A 241 7.03 -11.35 -20.03
CA GLU A 241 8.31 -11.34 -19.34
C GLU A 241 8.64 -9.94 -18.80
N ASP A 242 8.43 -8.89 -19.58
CA ASP A 242 8.59 -7.50 -19.15
C ASP A 242 7.65 -7.13 -18.01
N PHE A 243 6.39 -7.59 -18.10
CA PHE A 243 5.43 -7.39 -17.01
C PHE A 243 5.86 -8.12 -15.73
N ALA A 244 6.40 -9.34 -15.82
CA ALA A 244 6.93 -10.08 -14.67
C ALA A 244 8.05 -9.28 -13.99
N VAL A 245 9.04 -8.81 -14.76
CA VAL A 245 10.16 -8.00 -14.29
C VAL A 245 9.66 -6.69 -13.67
N PHE A 246 8.78 -5.97 -14.38
CA PHE A 246 8.21 -4.71 -13.91
C PHE A 246 7.43 -4.88 -12.60
N SER A 247 6.58 -5.91 -12.51
CA SER A 247 5.71 -6.13 -11.36
C SER A 247 6.47 -6.35 -10.05
N ASN A 248 7.69 -6.88 -10.11
CA ASN A 248 8.57 -7.04 -8.96
C ASN A 248 9.26 -5.72 -8.58
N GLY A 249 9.77 -4.98 -9.56
CA GLY A 249 10.40 -3.67 -9.33
C GLY A 249 9.42 -2.58 -8.92
N ALA A 250 8.18 -2.64 -9.40
CA ALA A 250 7.11 -1.72 -9.05
C ALA A 250 6.39 -2.06 -7.72
N MET A 251 6.80 -3.16 -7.06
CA MET A 251 6.18 -3.55 -5.78
C MET A 251 6.48 -2.52 -4.70
N GLU A 252 5.44 -2.02 -4.05
CA GLU A 252 5.60 -1.06 -2.96
C GLU A 252 6.35 -1.69 -1.78
N ILE A 253 7.46 -1.05 -1.39
CA ILE A 253 8.31 -1.59 -0.34
C ILE A 253 7.62 -1.44 1.02
N PRO A 254 7.40 -2.54 1.76
CA PRO A 254 6.57 -2.58 2.97
C PRO A 254 6.94 -1.55 4.03
N PHE A 255 8.25 -1.27 4.23
CA PHE A 255 8.69 -0.37 5.29
C PHE A 255 8.27 1.10 5.07
N ILE A 256 8.00 1.54 3.83
CA ILE A 256 7.51 2.90 3.57
C ILE A 256 6.18 3.10 4.31
N GLN A 257 5.23 2.19 4.11
CA GLN A 257 3.93 2.25 4.79
C GLN A 257 4.05 2.04 6.30
N MET A 258 4.95 1.17 6.76
CA MET A 258 5.20 0.93 8.18
C MET A 258 5.68 2.18 8.93
N ILE A 259 6.36 3.10 8.26
CA ILE A 259 6.83 4.37 8.83
C ILE A 259 5.79 5.47 8.64
N THR A 260 5.25 5.61 7.42
CA THR A 260 4.41 6.76 7.06
C THR A 260 3.00 6.69 7.64
N VAL A 261 2.39 5.51 7.71
CA VAL A 261 1.02 5.35 8.23
C VAL A 261 0.90 5.68 9.71
N PRO A 262 1.76 5.15 10.62
CA PRO A 262 1.73 5.54 12.04
C PRO A 262 2.05 7.02 12.25
N ALA A 263 3.01 7.57 11.50
CA ALA A 263 3.37 8.97 11.61
C ALA A 263 2.18 9.88 11.27
N THR A 264 1.44 9.57 10.18
CA THR A 264 0.20 10.28 9.82
C THR A 264 -0.86 10.17 10.91
N ALA A 265 -1.08 8.98 11.43
CA ALA A 265 -2.11 8.73 12.44
C ALA A 265 -1.85 9.45 13.79
N ILE A 266 -0.57 9.73 14.10
CA ILE A 266 -0.20 10.51 15.29
C ILE A 266 -0.36 12.00 15.04
N VAL A 267 0.04 12.48 13.87
CA VAL A 267 0.10 13.92 13.55
C VAL A 267 -1.27 14.49 13.17
N LEU A 268 -2.12 13.71 12.52
CA LEU A 268 -3.40 14.19 11.98
C LEU A 268 -4.35 14.76 13.06
N PRO A 269 -4.60 14.13 14.22
CA PRO A 269 -5.49 14.68 15.24
C PRO A 269 -5.01 16.02 15.79
N GLU A 270 -3.69 16.17 16.01
CA GLU A 270 -3.09 17.40 16.51
C GLU A 270 -3.14 18.50 15.44
N LEU A 271 -2.89 18.18 14.16
CA LEU A 271 -3.07 19.11 13.05
C LEU A 271 -4.52 19.61 12.96
N VAL A 272 -5.51 18.71 13.14
CA VAL A 272 -6.93 19.10 13.14
C VAL A 272 -7.23 20.06 14.28
N ALA A 273 -6.72 19.80 15.49
CA ALA A 273 -6.91 20.67 16.65
C ALA A 273 -6.29 22.06 16.43
N LEU A 274 -5.03 22.11 15.96
CA LEU A 274 -4.33 23.36 15.66
C LEU A 274 -4.99 24.15 14.52
N TYR A 275 -5.52 23.45 13.53
CA TYR A 275 -6.23 24.10 12.44
C TYR A 275 -7.57 24.69 12.90
N LYS A 276 -8.30 23.99 13.77
CA LYS A 276 -9.55 24.50 14.39
C LYS A 276 -9.32 25.68 15.31
N SER A 277 -8.20 25.72 16.05
CA SER A 277 -7.80 26.86 16.88
C SER A 277 -7.19 28.02 16.07
N ASN A 278 -7.12 27.89 14.74
CA ASN A 278 -6.52 28.84 13.81
C ASN A 278 -5.01 29.10 14.05
N ASP A 279 -4.32 28.17 14.73
CA ASP A 279 -2.87 28.26 14.94
C ASP A 279 -2.09 27.59 13.81
N LYS A 280 -2.10 28.25 12.65
CA LYS A 280 -1.44 27.76 11.43
C LYS A 280 0.10 27.72 11.54
N LYS A 281 0.67 28.55 12.43
CA LYS A 281 2.13 28.56 12.63
C LYS A 281 2.57 27.30 13.35
N GLU A 282 1.90 26.93 14.43
CA GLU A 282 2.21 25.71 15.18
C GLU A 282 1.88 24.45 14.36
N ALA A 283 0.79 24.48 13.58
CA ALA A 283 0.47 23.40 12.62
C ALA A 283 1.60 23.19 11.60
N LEU A 284 2.19 24.25 11.06
CA LEU A 284 3.34 24.19 10.15
C LEU A 284 4.59 23.62 10.84
N LEU A 285 4.86 24.04 12.07
CA LEU A 285 6.02 23.56 12.85
C LEU A 285 5.88 22.07 13.17
N LEU A 286 4.71 21.62 13.61
CA LEU A 286 4.38 20.22 13.85
C LEU A 286 4.61 19.38 12.59
N TRP A 287 4.04 19.83 11.47
CA TRP A 287 4.14 19.12 10.20
C TRP A 287 5.59 19.02 9.70
N ARG A 288 6.36 20.11 9.76
CA ARG A 288 7.79 20.11 9.40
C ARG A 288 8.63 19.21 10.31
N LYS A 289 8.33 19.19 11.62
CA LYS A 289 8.98 18.31 12.59
C LYS A 289 8.71 16.83 12.27
N ALA A 290 7.46 16.50 11.94
CA ALA A 290 7.10 15.15 11.52
C ALA A 290 7.79 14.75 10.21
N ALA A 291 7.77 15.62 9.20
CA ALA A 291 8.45 15.41 7.92
C ALA A 291 9.94 15.14 8.10
N ARG A 292 10.61 15.95 8.95
CA ARG A 292 12.04 15.79 9.26
C ARG A 292 12.34 14.45 9.92
N LYS A 293 11.54 14.05 10.90
CA LYS A 293 11.69 12.76 11.57
C LYS A 293 11.56 11.60 10.58
N VAL A 294 10.54 11.63 9.71
CA VAL A 294 10.35 10.59 8.69
C VAL A 294 11.54 10.60 7.72
N ALA A 295 12.04 11.77 7.30
CA ALA A 295 13.16 11.90 6.38
C ALA A 295 14.44 11.23 6.90
N VAL A 296 14.77 11.43 8.17
CA VAL A 296 15.98 10.88 8.81
C VAL A 296 16.01 9.35 8.79
N VAL A 297 14.85 8.70 8.75
CA VAL A 297 14.74 7.24 8.72
C VAL A 297 14.53 6.73 7.29
N LEU A 298 13.56 7.31 6.58
CA LEU A 298 13.11 6.79 5.30
C LEU A 298 14.12 7.01 4.16
N LEU A 299 14.77 8.19 4.11
CA LEU A 299 15.71 8.49 3.03
C LEU A 299 16.97 7.64 3.06
N PRO A 300 17.65 7.43 4.22
CA PRO A 300 18.81 6.54 4.27
C PRO A 300 18.48 5.10 3.85
N ILE A 301 17.36 4.56 4.31
CA ILE A 301 16.89 3.24 3.89
C ILE A 301 16.68 3.21 2.37
N GLY A 302 15.98 4.21 1.82
CA GLY A 302 15.77 4.32 0.37
C GLY A 302 17.07 4.47 -0.40
N GLY A 303 18.05 5.23 0.12
CA GLY A 303 19.37 5.39 -0.48
C GLY A 303 20.19 4.08 -0.52
N VAL A 304 20.18 3.32 0.56
CA VAL A 304 20.81 1.98 0.57
C VAL A 304 20.15 1.09 -0.46
N LEU A 305 18.82 1.01 -0.49
CA LEU A 305 18.07 0.19 -1.46
C LEU A 305 18.29 0.63 -2.91
N PHE A 306 18.49 1.93 -3.15
CA PHE A 306 18.79 2.43 -4.48
C PHE A 306 20.12 1.90 -5.01
N VAL A 307 21.14 1.85 -4.14
CA VAL A 307 22.48 1.37 -4.51
C VAL A 307 22.48 -0.14 -4.71
N ILE A 308 21.93 -0.89 -3.73
CA ILE A 308 21.92 -2.37 -3.77
C ILE A 308 20.73 -2.95 -4.56
N ALA A 309 20.02 -2.16 -5.36
CA ALA A 309 18.81 -2.60 -6.05
C ALA A 309 19.01 -3.87 -6.91
N PRO A 310 20.06 -4.02 -7.72
CA PRO A 310 20.29 -5.23 -8.51
C PRO A 310 20.46 -6.46 -7.63
N GLU A 311 21.34 -6.39 -6.62
CA GLU A 311 21.61 -7.49 -5.69
C GLU A 311 20.36 -7.85 -4.89
N LEU A 312 19.58 -6.83 -4.49
CA LEU A 312 18.31 -7.04 -3.79
C LEU A 312 17.32 -7.82 -4.67
N MET A 313 17.20 -7.45 -5.95
CA MET A 313 16.28 -8.14 -6.87
C MET A 313 16.75 -9.57 -7.14
N THR A 314 18.02 -9.77 -7.36
CA THR A 314 18.61 -11.10 -7.54
C THR A 314 18.40 -11.97 -6.30
N VAL A 315 18.66 -11.45 -5.10
CA VAL A 315 18.50 -12.19 -3.85
C VAL A 315 17.02 -12.48 -3.55
N LEU A 316 16.12 -11.57 -3.84
CA LEU A 316 14.68 -11.77 -3.58
C LEU A 316 14.03 -12.69 -4.62
N TYR A 317 14.33 -12.49 -5.91
CA TYR A 317 13.56 -13.09 -6.99
C TYR A 317 14.33 -14.08 -7.89
N SER A 318 15.57 -13.96 -8.08
CA SER A 318 16.58 -14.68 -8.87
C SER A 318 17.34 -13.74 -9.82
N GLU A 319 18.41 -14.25 -10.44
CA GLU A 319 19.21 -13.52 -11.42
C GLU A 319 18.38 -13.04 -12.62
N ASP A 320 17.37 -13.80 -13.02
CA ASP A 320 16.45 -13.46 -14.12
C ASP A 320 15.69 -12.14 -13.92
N TYR A 321 15.58 -11.69 -12.67
CA TYR A 321 14.85 -10.48 -12.28
C TYR A 321 15.75 -9.30 -11.88
N GLU A 322 17.05 -9.36 -12.18
CA GLU A 322 17.98 -8.25 -11.90
C GLU A 322 17.47 -6.93 -12.52
N ASN A 323 16.91 -6.97 -13.73
CA ASN A 323 16.36 -5.82 -14.43
C ASN A 323 15.18 -5.16 -13.69
N SER A 324 14.56 -5.82 -12.71
CA SER A 324 13.56 -5.21 -11.81
C SER A 324 14.15 -4.09 -10.95
N ALA A 325 15.48 -4.03 -10.82
CA ALA A 325 16.18 -2.93 -10.15
C ALA A 325 15.94 -1.57 -10.82
N GLY A 326 15.74 -1.54 -12.16
CA GLY A 326 15.45 -0.31 -12.89
C GLY A 326 14.17 0.39 -12.37
N PRO A 327 12.99 -0.21 -12.50
CA PRO A 327 11.76 0.33 -11.95
C PRO A 327 11.85 0.65 -10.45
N LEU A 328 12.48 -0.23 -9.64
CA LEU A 328 12.68 0.04 -8.21
C LEU A 328 13.42 1.35 -7.97
N ARG A 329 14.57 1.55 -8.62
CA ARG A 329 15.36 2.79 -8.51
C ARG A 329 14.55 4.01 -8.89
N VAL A 330 13.80 3.93 -9.98
CA VAL A 330 12.95 5.04 -10.45
C VAL A 330 11.87 5.37 -9.39
N TYR A 331 11.18 4.39 -8.82
CA TYR A 331 10.19 4.63 -7.77
C TYR A 331 10.80 5.17 -6.46
N LEU A 332 12.03 4.80 -6.14
CA LEU A 332 12.74 5.34 -4.97
C LEU A 332 13.00 6.85 -5.09
N LEU A 333 13.05 7.42 -6.31
CA LEU A 333 13.13 8.87 -6.53
C LEU A 333 11.90 9.63 -6.02
N LEU A 334 10.80 8.96 -5.74
CA LEU A 334 9.60 9.56 -5.14
C LEU A 334 9.74 9.77 -3.62
N LEU A 335 10.69 9.10 -2.95
CA LEU A 335 10.80 9.13 -1.49
C LEU A 335 10.96 10.54 -0.91
N PRO A 336 11.79 11.45 -1.47
CA PRO A 336 11.95 12.80 -0.91
C PRO A 336 10.64 13.60 -0.86
N ALA A 337 9.69 13.32 -1.72
CA ALA A 337 8.39 13.96 -1.72
C ALA A 337 7.32 13.18 -0.96
N ARG A 338 7.51 11.88 -0.72
CA ARG A 338 6.63 11.03 0.10
C ARG A 338 6.90 11.10 1.61
N LEU A 339 7.84 11.94 2.06
CA LEU A 339 8.13 12.19 3.48
C LEU A 339 6.98 12.83 4.23
N VAL A 340 6.08 13.47 3.50
CA VAL A 340 5.04 14.35 4.03
C VAL A 340 3.66 13.89 3.62
N PHE A 341 2.75 14.02 4.56
CA PHE A 341 1.37 13.60 4.43
C PHE A 341 0.51 14.78 4.00
N PHE A 342 0.65 15.24 2.75
CA PHE A 342 -0.13 16.37 2.22
C PHE A 342 -1.63 16.20 2.43
N ALA A 343 -2.13 14.97 2.31
CA ALA A 343 -3.53 14.66 2.56
C ALA A 343 -3.97 14.99 4.00
N ALA A 344 -3.08 14.91 4.99
CA ALA A 344 -3.39 15.26 6.38
C ALA A 344 -3.71 16.75 6.55
N ILE A 345 -3.01 17.65 5.82
CA ILE A 345 -3.33 19.08 5.82
C ILE A 345 -4.69 19.33 5.16
N PHE A 346 -4.97 18.69 4.03
CA PHE A 346 -6.27 18.82 3.36
C PHE A 346 -7.41 18.32 4.25
N GLN A 347 -7.21 17.22 4.96
CA GLN A 347 -8.18 16.69 5.93
C GLN A 347 -8.37 17.61 7.13
N ALA A 348 -7.28 18.14 7.71
CA ALA A 348 -7.34 19.08 8.83
C ALA A 348 -8.08 20.37 8.44
N ALA A 349 -7.90 20.83 7.21
CA ALA A 349 -8.59 22.01 6.66
C ALA A 349 -10.02 21.70 6.16
N SER A 350 -10.51 20.45 6.27
CA SER A 350 -11.81 20.01 5.71
C SER A 350 -11.93 20.22 4.19
N ARG A 351 -10.79 20.21 3.46
CA ARG A 351 -10.71 20.42 2.01
C ARG A 351 -10.47 19.10 1.26
N THR A 352 -11.37 18.14 1.47
CA THR A 352 -11.33 16.83 0.80
C THR A 352 -11.53 16.91 -0.71
N ASP A 353 -12.15 18.00 -1.19
CA ASP A 353 -12.27 18.33 -2.61
C ASP A 353 -10.91 18.38 -3.33
N LEU A 354 -9.87 18.87 -2.63
CA LEU A 354 -8.51 18.93 -3.16
C LEU A 354 -7.88 17.54 -3.33
N ILE A 355 -8.23 16.60 -2.46
CA ILE A 355 -7.76 15.21 -2.57
C ILE A 355 -8.35 14.58 -3.84
N LEU A 356 -9.67 14.76 -4.05
CA LEU A 356 -10.35 14.23 -5.23
C LEU A 356 -9.80 14.85 -6.54
N LYS A 357 -9.67 16.18 -6.60
CA LYS A 357 -9.13 16.88 -7.77
C LYS A 357 -7.71 16.42 -8.11
N ARG A 358 -6.87 16.24 -7.08
CA ARG A 358 -5.53 15.68 -7.24
C ARG A 358 -5.58 14.27 -7.83
N ALA A 359 -6.45 13.39 -7.30
CA ALA A 359 -6.55 12.00 -7.75
C ALA A 359 -7.00 11.90 -9.22
N VAL A 360 -7.99 12.68 -9.61
CA VAL A 360 -8.45 12.76 -11.03
C VAL A 360 -7.32 13.24 -11.94
N GLY A 361 -6.67 14.36 -11.58
CA GLY A 361 -5.56 14.89 -12.38
C GLY A 361 -4.39 13.93 -12.47
N THR A 362 -4.06 13.23 -11.38
CA THR A 362 -3.01 12.21 -11.37
C THR A 362 -3.36 11.05 -12.31
N LEU A 363 -4.60 10.56 -12.26
CA LEU A 363 -5.06 9.47 -13.12
C LEU A 363 -4.95 9.84 -14.61
N VAL A 364 -5.51 10.98 -14.96
CA VAL A 364 -5.49 11.46 -16.37
C VAL A 364 -4.06 11.68 -16.87
N LEU A 365 -3.25 12.39 -16.09
CA LEU A 365 -1.85 12.66 -16.48
C LEU A 365 -1.00 11.38 -16.50
N ASN A 366 -1.22 10.43 -15.58
CA ASN A 366 -0.52 9.15 -15.66
C ASN A 366 -0.82 8.42 -16.96
N ILE A 367 -2.08 8.38 -17.40
CA ILE A 367 -2.42 7.75 -18.68
C ILE A 367 -1.75 8.49 -19.83
N VAL A 368 -1.88 9.82 -19.90
CA VAL A 368 -1.39 10.66 -21.00
C VAL A 368 0.14 10.62 -21.09
N VAL A 369 0.84 10.62 -19.97
CA VAL A 369 2.31 10.65 -19.94
C VAL A 369 2.90 9.25 -20.03
N SER A 370 2.33 8.27 -19.29
CA SER A 370 2.92 6.93 -19.25
C SER A 370 2.66 6.14 -20.52
N TYR A 371 1.52 6.34 -21.22
CA TYR A 371 1.24 5.61 -22.46
C TYR A 371 2.33 5.81 -23.53
N PRO A 372 2.71 7.03 -23.93
CA PRO A 372 3.80 7.21 -24.91
C PRO A 372 5.15 6.75 -24.36
N LEU A 373 5.44 6.96 -23.07
CA LEU A 373 6.70 6.52 -22.49
C LEU A 373 6.85 5.01 -22.49
N VAL A 374 5.78 4.26 -22.22
CA VAL A 374 5.78 2.80 -22.31
C VAL A 374 6.00 2.35 -23.76
N SER A 375 5.37 3.01 -24.71
CA SER A 375 5.54 2.68 -26.14
C SER A 375 6.97 2.90 -26.63
N TYR A 376 7.71 3.89 -26.08
CA TYR A 376 9.10 4.19 -26.48
C TYR A 376 10.16 3.46 -25.65
N MET A 377 9.95 3.32 -24.32
CA MET A 377 10.95 2.83 -23.35
C MET A 377 10.57 1.48 -22.75
N GLY A 378 9.50 0.84 -23.24
CA GLY A 378 8.97 -0.37 -22.65
C GLY A 378 8.55 -0.16 -21.19
N PHE A 379 8.69 -1.19 -20.36
CA PHE A 379 8.28 -1.18 -18.95
C PHE A 379 8.99 -0.12 -18.11
N GLN A 380 10.20 0.31 -18.46
CA GLN A 380 10.90 1.41 -17.78
C GLN A 380 10.12 2.74 -17.93
N GLY A 381 9.49 2.95 -19.10
CA GLY A 381 8.68 4.12 -19.38
C GLY A 381 7.50 4.29 -18.42
N ALA A 382 6.90 3.19 -17.94
CA ALA A 382 5.82 3.23 -16.95
C ALA A 382 6.28 3.83 -15.61
N ALA A 383 7.44 3.39 -15.11
CA ALA A 383 8.02 3.93 -13.89
C ALA A 383 8.36 5.42 -14.02
N TRP A 384 9.02 5.81 -15.13
CA TRP A 384 9.33 7.21 -15.40
C TRP A 384 8.08 8.07 -15.56
N GLY A 385 7.03 7.56 -16.23
CA GLY A 385 5.75 8.27 -16.37
C GLY A 385 5.16 8.64 -15.00
N THR A 386 5.11 7.69 -14.10
CA THR A 386 4.65 7.92 -12.72
C THR A 386 5.52 8.96 -11.99
N VAL A 387 6.84 8.91 -12.12
CA VAL A 387 7.75 9.86 -11.47
C VAL A 387 7.60 11.25 -12.06
N ILE A 388 7.50 11.38 -13.38
CA ILE A 388 7.31 12.67 -14.08
C ILE A 388 5.98 13.31 -13.64
N VAL A 389 4.88 12.55 -13.64
CA VAL A 389 3.58 13.06 -13.19
C VAL A 389 3.60 13.46 -11.73
N PHE A 390 4.28 12.68 -10.88
CA PHE A 390 4.38 13.01 -9.48
C PHE A 390 5.14 14.31 -9.22
N TRP A 391 6.32 14.48 -9.80
CA TRP A 391 7.15 15.68 -9.63
C TRP A 391 6.63 16.88 -10.41
N GLY A 392 6.03 16.67 -11.61
CA GLY A 392 5.50 17.73 -12.45
C GLY A 392 4.12 18.23 -12.07
N TYR A 393 3.28 17.38 -11.47
CA TYR A 393 1.91 17.72 -11.11
C TYR A 393 1.59 17.52 -9.62
N VAL A 394 1.71 16.28 -9.09
CA VAL A 394 1.22 15.95 -7.75
C VAL A 394 1.94 16.78 -6.67
N PHE A 395 3.25 16.83 -6.72
CA PHE A 395 4.06 17.55 -5.73
C PHE A 395 3.85 19.07 -5.80
N PRO A 396 3.91 19.75 -6.96
CA PRO A 396 3.61 21.18 -7.07
C PRO A 396 2.17 21.52 -6.67
N TYR A 397 1.19 20.69 -7.08
CA TYR A 397 -0.21 20.85 -6.67
C TYR A 397 -0.34 20.84 -5.12
N CYS A 398 0.24 19.83 -4.48
CA CYS A 398 0.22 19.73 -3.03
C CYS A 398 0.95 20.90 -2.34
N LEU A 399 2.13 21.30 -2.84
CA LEU A 399 2.86 22.45 -2.28
C LEU A 399 2.05 23.74 -2.39
N CYS A 400 1.44 24.01 -3.54
CA CYS A 400 0.65 25.22 -3.77
C CYS A 400 -0.56 25.28 -2.85
N HIS A 401 -1.34 24.21 -2.75
CA HIS A 401 -2.54 24.20 -1.92
C HIS A 401 -2.22 24.17 -0.41
N CYS A 402 -1.24 23.39 0.01
CA CYS A 402 -0.83 23.34 1.42
C CYS A 402 -0.22 24.68 1.87
N SER A 403 0.56 25.34 1.02
CA SER A 403 1.13 26.67 1.35
C SER A 403 0.05 27.72 1.54
N ARG A 404 -1.02 27.70 0.71
CA ARG A 404 -2.18 28.59 0.88
C ARG A 404 -2.97 28.29 2.17
N LEU A 405 -3.22 26.99 2.46
CA LEU A 405 -3.95 26.58 3.65
C LEU A 405 -3.22 26.89 4.96
N LEU A 406 -1.90 26.82 4.97
CA LEU A 406 -1.04 27.15 6.12
C LEU A 406 -0.51 28.58 6.09
N GLU A 407 -0.97 29.43 5.15
CA GLU A 407 -0.56 30.83 5.00
C GLU A 407 0.96 31.03 5.02
N THR A 408 1.66 30.16 4.31
CA THR A 408 3.13 30.19 4.23
C THR A 408 3.62 30.17 2.79
N ARG A 409 4.88 30.51 2.58
CA ARG A 409 5.50 30.41 1.27
C ARG A 409 5.89 28.95 1.00
N TRP A 410 5.73 28.47 -0.24
CA TRP A 410 5.98 27.09 -0.64
C TRP A 410 7.39 26.57 -0.25
N PHE A 411 8.41 27.43 -0.33
CA PHE A 411 9.79 27.10 0.04
C PHE A 411 10.03 27.04 1.58
N LYS A 412 9.07 27.49 2.40
CA LYS A 412 9.09 27.33 3.84
C LYS A 412 8.26 26.15 4.33
N LEU A 413 7.51 25.50 3.42
CA LEU A 413 6.60 24.42 3.78
C LEU A 413 7.37 23.19 4.25
N MET A 414 8.39 22.76 3.52
CA MET A 414 9.17 21.55 3.82
C MET A 414 10.53 21.87 4.48
N PRO A 415 11.12 20.92 5.19
CA PRO A 415 12.47 21.05 5.74
C PRO A 415 13.54 20.79 4.66
N TYR A 416 13.52 21.56 3.56
CA TYR A 416 14.38 21.35 2.37
C TYR A 416 15.87 21.24 2.71
N ARG A 417 16.37 22.10 3.63
CA ARG A 417 17.79 22.08 4.03
C ARG A 417 18.18 20.73 4.63
N GLN A 418 17.35 20.21 5.54
CA GLN A 418 17.61 18.92 6.20
C GLN A 418 17.51 17.75 5.21
N VAL A 419 16.49 17.77 4.36
CA VAL A 419 16.33 16.78 3.28
C VAL A 419 17.53 16.82 2.33
N GLY A 420 17.96 18.01 1.91
CA GLY A 420 19.14 18.19 1.06
C GLY A 420 20.42 17.66 1.68
N ILE A 421 20.66 17.93 2.98
CA ILE A 421 21.83 17.39 3.71
C ILE A 421 21.80 15.85 3.72
N ILE A 422 20.64 15.25 4.03
CA ILE A 422 20.49 13.78 4.05
C ILE A 422 20.77 13.20 2.65
N LEU A 423 20.22 13.80 1.59
CA LEU A 423 20.44 13.35 0.21
C LEU A 423 21.92 13.47 -0.20
N LEU A 424 22.60 14.54 0.18
CA LEU A 424 24.04 14.69 -0.07
C LEU A 424 24.87 13.63 0.67
N LEU A 425 24.54 13.33 1.92
CA LEU A 425 25.20 12.26 2.67
C LEU A 425 24.97 10.89 2.01
N ILE A 426 23.74 10.62 1.53
CA ILE A 426 23.42 9.38 0.81
C ILE A 426 24.21 9.30 -0.49
N ALA A 427 24.28 10.39 -1.25
CA ALA A 427 25.05 10.43 -2.51
C ALA A 427 26.54 10.19 -2.28
N ALA A 428 27.12 10.85 -1.26
CA ALA A 428 28.54 10.66 -0.89
C ALA A 428 28.83 9.23 -0.42
N ALA A 429 28.00 8.68 0.49
CA ALA A 429 28.17 7.32 0.98
C ALA A 429 27.96 6.28 -0.14
N GLY A 430 26.98 6.51 -1.03
CA GLY A 430 26.72 5.65 -2.19
C GLY A 430 27.88 5.66 -3.20
N ALA A 431 28.45 6.84 -3.48
CA ALA A 431 29.62 6.95 -4.35
C ALA A 431 30.84 6.21 -3.76
N LEU A 432 31.11 6.39 -2.46
CA LEU A 432 32.20 5.67 -1.77
C LEU A 432 31.97 4.17 -1.75
N ALA A 433 30.73 3.72 -1.51
CA ALA A 433 30.38 2.31 -1.53
C ALA A 433 30.54 1.71 -2.95
N ALA A 434 30.13 2.45 -3.99
CA ALA A 434 30.30 2.03 -5.38
C ALA A 434 31.78 1.93 -5.78
N LEU A 435 32.64 2.86 -5.32
CA LEU A 435 34.08 2.81 -5.53
C LEU A 435 34.70 1.60 -4.83
N ALA A 436 34.35 1.37 -3.56
CA ALA A 436 34.87 0.21 -2.81
C ALA A 436 34.43 -1.12 -3.43
N ARG A 437 33.22 -1.20 -3.97
CA ARG A 437 32.71 -2.37 -4.68
C ARG A 437 33.61 -2.75 -5.88
N ALA A 438 34.14 -1.77 -6.61
CA ALA A 438 35.05 -2.03 -7.73
C ALA A 438 36.33 -2.74 -7.31
N TYR A 439 36.71 -2.67 -6.02
CA TYR A 439 37.86 -3.35 -5.45
C TYR A 439 37.54 -4.67 -4.73
N LEU A 440 36.28 -4.83 -4.30
CA LEU A 440 35.79 -6.00 -3.56
C LEU A 440 35.03 -6.91 -4.53
N ALA A 441 35.76 -7.65 -5.38
CA ALA A 441 35.13 -8.65 -6.27
C ALA A 441 34.60 -9.83 -5.42
N LEU A 442 33.36 -9.72 -4.95
CA LEU A 442 32.67 -10.77 -4.18
C LEU A 442 31.91 -11.70 -5.13
N SER A 443 31.93 -12.99 -4.80
CA SER A 443 31.42 -14.05 -5.69
C SER A 443 29.92 -14.26 -5.67
N SER A 444 29.17 -13.60 -4.76
CA SER A 444 27.71 -13.75 -4.71
C SER A 444 26.98 -12.41 -4.52
N ALA A 445 25.85 -12.24 -5.20
CA ALA A 445 24.99 -11.06 -5.10
C ALA A 445 24.57 -10.77 -3.65
N PHE A 446 24.36 -11.80 -2.84
CA PHE A 446 24.03 -11.64 -1.41
C PHE A 446 25.18 -10.99 -0.63
N LEU A 447 26.40 -11.51 -0.78
CA LEU A 447 27.58 -10.98 -0.08
C LEU A 447 27.90 -9.57 -0.55
N GLU A 448 27.83 -9.33 -1.85
CA GLU A 448 28.07 -8.02 -2.44
C GLU A 448 27.05 -6.97 -1.97
N GLY A 449 25.75 -7.31 -2.01
CA GLY A 449 24.68 -6.45 -1.51
C GLY A 449 24.80 -6.19 0.00
N ALA A 450 25.08 -7.23 0.79
CA ALA A 450 25.25 -7.12 2.23
C ALA A 450 26.47 -6.26 2.61
N ALA A 451 27.61 -6.45 1.96
CA ALA A 451 28.81 -5.66 2.17
C ALA A 451 28.58 -4.18 1.80
N THR A 452 27.98 -3.93 0.64
CA THR A 452 27.65 -2.57 0.17
C THR A 452 26.66 -1.87 1.12
N ALA A 453 25.60 -2.57 1.54
CA ALA A 453 24.62 -2.04 2.49
C ALA A 453 25.28 -1.71 3.85
N THR A 454 26.11 -2.64 4.37
CA THR A 454 26.80 -2.45 5.64
C THR A 454 27.76 -1.26 5.58
N MET A 455 28.54 -1.15 4.51
CA MET A 455 29.44 -0.02 4.29
C MET A 455 28.66 1.31 4.21
N MET A 456 27.58 1.36 3.45
CA MET A 456 26.74 2.55 3.40
C MET A 456 26.18 2.92 4.79
N LEU A 457 25.73 1.95 5.58
CA LEU A 457 25.22 2.21 6.93
C LEU A 457 26.34 2.73 7.85
N ILE A 458 27.54 2.17 7.79
CA ILE A 458 28.71 2.66 8.56
C ILE A 458 29.04 4.11 8.18
N LEU A 459 28.94 4.48 6.91
CA LEU A 459 29.21 5.83 6.43
C LEU A 459 28.08 6.83 6.75
N LEU A 460 26.82 6.35 6.76
CA LEU A 460 25.64 7.20 6.95
C LEU A 460 25.25 7.41 8.42
N LEU A 461 25.31 6.37 9.24
CA LEU A 461 24.78 6.43 10.61
C LEU A 461 25.52 7.45 11.51
N PRO A 462 26.87 7.57 11.52
CA PRO A 462 27.55 8.55 12.38
C PRO A 462 27.19 9.99 12.04
N PRO A 463 27.29 10.48 10.79
CA PRO A 463 26.94 11.87 10.50
C PRO A 463 25.45 12.16 10.69
N LEU A 464 24.55 11.18 10.42
CA LEU A 464 23.14 11.32 10.71
C LEU A 464 22.87 11.41 12.21
N ALA A 465 23.53 10.59 13.02
CA ALA A 465 23.42 10.65 14.47
C ALA A 465 23.91 11.99 15.01
N LEU A 466 25.03 12.51 14.54
CA LEU A 466 25.57 13.80 14.97
C LEU A 466 24.65 14.97 14.59
N LEU A 467 24.15 14.99 13.36
CA LEU A 467 23.36 16.11 12.84
C LEU A 467 21.89 16.10 13.30
N PHE A 468 21.34 14.90 13.53
CA PHE A 468 19.92 14.71 13.82
C PHE A 468 19.66 13.97 15.15
N TRP A 469 20.60 14.04 16.10
CA TRP A 469 20.51 13.38 17.41
C TRP A 469 19.21 13.68 18.15
N LYS A 470 18.76 14.93 18.12
CA LYS A 470 17.50 15.35 18.76
C LYS A 470 16.26 14.69 18.14
N ASP A 471 16.28 14.40 16.85
CA ASP A 471 15.18 13.71 16.18
C ASP A 471 15.21 12.20 16.45
N LEU A 472 16.39 11.59 16.45
CA LEU A 472 16.61 10.16 16.74
C LEU A 472 16.36 9.84 18.22
N SER A 473 16.85 10.66 19.15
CA SER A 473 16.64 10.48 20.59
C SER A 473 15.15 10.56 20.96
N GLY A 474 14.37 11.37 20.26
CA GLY A 474 12.93 11.43 20.43
C GLY A 474 12.21 10.11 20.06
N TYR A 475 12.71 9.35 19.08
CA TYR A 475 12.21 7.99 18.80
C TYR A 475 12.60 7.02 19.92
N TRP A 476 13.84 7.07 20.37
CA TRP A 476 14.33 6.20 21.44
C TRP A 476 13.55 6.41 22.74
N GLN A 477 13.32 7.66 23.14
CA GLN A 477 12.50 7.98 24.30
C GLN A 477 11.04 7.52 24.15
N ALA A 478 10.45 7.63 22.95
CA ALA A 478 9.11 7.13 22.68
C ALA A 478 9.03 5.60 22.79
N ILE A 479 10.06 4.89 22.33
CA ILE A 479 10.17 3.43 22.46
C ILE A 479 10.37 3.04 23.94
N GLN A 480 11.26 3.69 24.66
CA GLN A 480 11.50 3.40 26.08
C GLN A 480 10.27 3.68 26.95
N LYS A 481 9.56 4.80 26.76
CA LYS A 481 8.28 5.09 27.45
C LYS A 481 7.24 3.99 27.23
N ARG A 482 7.21 3.39 26.04
CA ARG A 482 6.29 2.31 25.71
C ARG A 482 6.70 0.97 26.31
N LEU A 483 8.00 0.67 26.30
CA LEU A 483 8.53 -0.57 26.92
C LEU A 483 8.42 -0.53 28.47
N SER A 484 8.51 0.65 29.07
CA SER A 484 8.40 0.84 30.51
C SER A 484 6.96 0.91 31.04
N GLY A 485 5.93 0.74 30.20
CA GLY A 485 4.53 0.70 30.62
C GLY A 485 3.96 2.02 31.18
N LYS A 486 4.68 3.15 31.09
CA LYS A 486 4.30 4.47 31.63
C LYS A 486 3.41 5.30 30.69
N GLU A 487 2.63 4.70 29.81
CA GLU A 487 1.54 5.43 29.15
C GLU A 487 0.34 5.48 30.09
N GLN A 488 0.18 6.58 30.80
CA GLN A 488 -1.12 6.99 31.33
C GLN A 488 -2.05 7.19 30.16
N GLY A 489 -3.23 6.52 30.20
CA GLY A 489 -4.30 6.71 29.23
C GLY A 489 -4.68 8.20 29.11
N PRO A 490 -5.42 8.58 28.05
CA PRO A 490 -5.91 9.93 27.91
C PRO A 490 -6.71 10.29 29.17
N PRO A 491 -6.64 11.57 29.63
CA PRO A 491 -7.42 12.00 30.79
C PRO A 491 -8.90 11.72 30.48
N ALA A 492 -9.53 10.98 31.37
CA ALA A 492 -10.97 10.80 31.37
C ALA A 492 -11.58 12.18 31.68
N GLY A 493 -12.28 12.75 30.75
CA GLY A 493 -13.08 13.96 30.96
C GLY A 493 -12.83 15.06 29.94
N CYS A 494 -13.57 15.05 28.86
CA CYS A 494 -14.44 16.07 28.29
C CYS A 494 -15.13 15.49 27.06
#